data_7669f8bfdff07dd82c60855462775c28
#
_entry.id   7669f8bfdff07dd82c60855462775c28
#
_cell.length_a   1.000
_cell.length_b   1.000
_cell.length_c   1.000
_cell.angle_alpha   90.00
_cell.angle_beta   90.00
_cell.angle_gamma   90.00
#
_symmetry.space_group_name_H-M   'P 1'
#
loop_
_entity.id
_entity.type
_entity.pdbx_description
1 polymer ?
#
loop_
_entity_poly.entity_id
_entity_poly.type
_entity_poly.pdbx_seq_one_letter_code
_entity_poly.pdbx_strand_id
1 'polypeptide(L)'
;MGGPRNTDCVNASSPDSPAVAGTPSAAAPDSPHPASGMHKSARWDHVLSLLAQERRLSVSEVAADLGISESTVRRDFVEMERAQLARRTHGGIVAVDVAYSLAASPRSTDQDGADRERVAAAAATLVTPGQIIGVNGGRSTTSTARRIVARPDLDSKDGVPGLTVVCAALNIALETVLRPSVRTVVLGGVAEPYSFELTGPLATATMRDLWLDMMFVGTVGLDVHAGLTCNSDAEAGVTRTMIGHARRVVGLATADKVGHRALAGICPVSALTDLVIAGPVPEELRAHLQETSVRLHEV
;
A
#
# COMPACT_ATOMS: atom_id res chain seq x y z
N MET A 1 12.89 -75.13 -5.43
CA MET A 1 13.92 -75.41 -6.46
C MET A 1 14.67 -74.13 -6.65
N GLY A 2 15.81 -73.91 -6.27
CA GLY A 2 17.11 -74.54 -6.29
C GLY A 2 18.06 -73.33 -6.37
N GLY A 3 18.86 -73.15 -5.37
CA GLY A 3 20.10 -72.40 -5.48
C GLY A 3 21.15 -73.31 -6.14
N PRO A 4 22.44 -73.12 -6.16
CA PRO A 4 23.27 -72.42 -5.17
C PRO A 4 24.58 -71.76 -5.68
N ARG A 5 25.29 -71.09 -4.80
CA ARG A 5 26.70 -71.17 -4.37
C ARG A 5 27.85 -70.75 -5.32
N ASN A 6 28.64 -69.86 -4.78
CA ASN A 6 30.04 -70.04 -4.22
C ASN A 6 31.11 -69.86 -5.25
N THR A 7 32.26 -69.30 -5.07
CA THR A 7 33.30 -69.29 -4.03
C THR A 7 34.45 -68.38 -4.44
N ASP A 8 35.00 -67.68 -3.48
CA ASP A 8 36.37 -67.60 -2.99
C ASP A 8 37.58 -67.44 -3.96
N CYS A 9 38.46 -66.57 -3.62
CA CYS A 9 39.83 -66.69 -3.04
C CYS A 9 40.69 -65.49 -3.44
N VAL A 10 41.14 -64.70 -2.51
CA VAL A 10 42.32 -64.76 -1.65
C VAL A 10 43.66 -64.33 -2.27
N ASN A 11 44.34 -63.45 -1.58
CA ASN A 11 45.78 -63.17 -1.39
C ASN A 11 46.54 -62.38 -2.46
N ALA A 12 47.49 -61.52 -2.17
CA ALA A 12 48.26 -61.11 -1.00
C ALA A 12 49.31 -60.07 -1.46
N SER A 13 49.75 -59.29 -0.50
CA SER A 13 51.15 -58.79 -0.36
C SER A 13 51.51 -57.43 -0.95
N SER A 14 51.71 -56.51 -0.01
CA SER A 14 52.61 -55.35 -0.06
C SER A 14 54.08 -55.81 -0.21
N PRO A 15 55.08 -54.91 -0.42
CA PRO A 15 55.35 -53.67 0.32
C PRO A 15 56.09 -52.55 -0.47
N ASP A 16 56.35 -51.48 0.29
CA ASP A 16 57.44 -50.52 0.23
C ASP A 16 57.20 -49.12 -0.33
N SER A 17 57.29 -48.20 0.66
CA SER A 17 57.54 -46.77 0.58
C SER A 17 58.93 -46.41 0.01
N PRO A 18 59.27 -45.12 -0.34
CA PRO A 18 59.19 -43.97 0.63
C PRO A 18 58.83 -42.58 0.07
N ALA A 19 58.62 -41.74 1.03
CA ALA A 19 58.33 -40.33 1.08
C ALA A 19 59.06 -39.37 0.12
N VAL A 20 58.32 -38.33 -0.34
CA VAL A 20 58.88 -36.99 -0.54
C VAL A 20 57.87 -35.95 0.03
N ALA A 21 58.40 -35.13 0.90
CA ALA A 21 57.72 -34.04 1.57
C ALA A 21 57.33 -32.92 0.60
N GLY A 22 56.07 -32.54 0.59
CA GLY A 22 55.54 -31.32 -0.01
C GLY A 22 54.88 -30.45 1.08
N THR A 23 55.45 -29.31 1.32
CA THR A 23 55.02 -28.23 2.23
C THR A 23 53.53 -27.90 2.09
N PRO A 24 52.78 -27.71 3.18
CA PRO A 24 51.41 -27.22 3.11
C PRO A 24 51.40 -25.72 2.78
N SER A 25 50.80 -25.38 1.66
CA SER A 25 50.41 -24.03 1.33
C SER A 25 49.36 -23.56 2.36
N ALA A 26 49.70 -22.47 3.05
CA ALA A 26 48.81 -21.83 4.02
C ALA A 26 47.50 -21.41 3.34
N ALA A 27 46.44 -22.08 3.68
CA ALA A 27 45.09 -21.61 3.45
C ALA A 27 44.87 -20.35 4.29
N ALA A 28 44.54 -19.26 3.63
CA ALA A 28 44.08 -18.05 4.28
C ALA A 28 42.86 -18.34 5.18
N PRO A 29 42.75 -17.74 6.34
CA PRO A 29 41.61 -17.97 7.22
C PRO A 29 40.34 -17.48 6.55
N ASP A 30 39.41 -18.42 6.35
CA ASP A 30 38.01 -18.14 6.00
C ASP A 30 37.44 -17.20 7.05
N SER A 31 37.17 -15.95 6.66
CA SER A 31 36.51 -14.98 7.53
C SER A 31 35.11 -15.53 7.80
N PRO A 32 34.69 -15.70 9.05
CA PRO A 32 33.37 -16.19 9.34
C PRO A 32 32.34 -15.13 8.86
N HIS A 33 31.51 -15.49 7.87
CA HIS A 33 30.33 -14.71 7.55
C HIS A 33 29.42 -14.62 8.78
N PRO A 34 29.07 -13.42 9.27
CA PRO A 34 28.46 -13.23 10.58
C PRO A 34 27.02 -13.76 10.72
N ALA A 35 26.42 -14.31 9.67
CA ALA A 35 24.99 -14.65 9.69
C ALA A 35 24.65 -16.16 9.62
N SER A 36 25.62 -17.06 9.53
CA SER A 36 25.37 -18.52 9.43
C SER A 36 24.71 -19.15 10.66
N GLY A 37 24.47 -18.39 11.73
CA GLY A 37 23.82 -18.85 12.97
C GLY A 37 22.62 -18.01 13.41
N MET A 38 22.15 -17.06 12.58
CA MET A 38 21.05 -16.20 13.00
C MET A 38 19.74 -16.97 13.11
N HIS A 39 19.09 -16.88 14.27
CA HIS A 39 17.77 -17.49 14.50
C HIS A 39 16.74 -16.91 13.50
N LYS A 40 15.77 -17.73 13.11
CA LYS A 40 14.69 -17.37 12.16
C LYS A 40 14.00 -16.06 12.54
N SER A 41 13.68 -15.85 13.81
CA SER A 41 13.07 -14.61 14.30
C SER A 41 13.93 -13.40 13.99
N ALA A 42 15.23 -13.45 14.32
CA ALA A 42 16.16 -12.35 14.08
C ALA A 42 16.35 -12.04 12.58
N ARG A 43 16.33 -13.08 11.71
CA ARG A 43 16.34 -12.87 10.26
C ARG A 43 15.09 -12.15 9.78
N TRP A 44 13.92 -12.53 10.31
CA TRP A 44 12.66 -11.88 9.97
C TRP A 44 12.61 -10.44 10.43
N ASP A 45 13.06 -10.14 11.66
CA ASP A 45 13.14 -8.78 12.17
C ASP A 45 14.07 -7.92 11.31
N HIS A 46 15.20 -8.48 10.86
CA HIS A 46 16.12 -7.81 9.96
C HIS A 46 15.48 -7.52 8.60
N VAL A 47 14.84 -8.53 7.98
CA VAL A 47 14.12 -8.36 6.70
C VAL A 47 13.00 -7.33 6.82
N LEU A 48 12.24 -7.33 7.91
CA LEU A 48 11.18 -6.35 8.15
C LEU A 48 11.74 -4.92 8.32
N SER A 49 12.90 -4.80 8.98
CA SER A 49 13.59 -3.51 9.11
C SER A 49 14.04 -2.96 7.75
N LEU A 50 14.61 -3.80 6.89
CA LEU A 50 14.97 -3.42 5.52
C LEU A 50 13.73 -3.07 4.68
N LEU A 51 12.66 -3.87 4.80
CA LEU A 51 11.39 -3.59 4.11
C LEU A 51 10.75 -2.26 4.54
N ALA A 52 10.95 -1.85 5.79
CA ALA A 52 10.48 -0.56 6.27
C ALA A 52 11.18 0.62 5.57
N GLN A 53 12.44 0.42 5.15
CA GLN A 53 13.26 1.44 4.48
C GLN A 53 13.11 1.38 2.95
N GLU A 54 13.28 0.21 2.36
CA GLU A 54 13.39 0.02 0.91
C GLU A 54 12.08 -0.43 0.25
N ARG A 55 11.07 -0.78 1.06
CA ARG A 55 9.73 -1.20 0.66
C ARG A 55 9.64 -2.45 -0.21
N ARG A 56 10.73 -2.85 -0.85
CA ARG A 56 10.85 -4.06 -1.68
C ARG A 56 12.26 -4.62 -1.56
N LEU A 57 12.36 -5.95 -1.45
CA LEU A 57 13.62 -6.67 -1.43
C LEU A 57 13.55 -7.85 -2.39
N SER A 58 14.63 -8.13 -3.11
CA SER A 58 14.77 -9.34 -3.90
C SER A 58 15.33 -10.49 -3.05
N VAL A 59 15.13 -11.73 -3.52
CA VAL A 59 15.70 -12.91 -2.86
C VAL A 59 17.22 -12.85 -2.85
N SER A 60 17.84 -12.38 -3.93
CA SER A 60 19.29 -12.29 -4.07
C SER A 60 19.91 -11.24 -3.15
N GLU A 61 19.29 -10.05 -3.01
CA GLU A 61 19.73 -9.00 -2.08
C GLU A 61 19.75 -9.50 -0.65
N VAL A 62 18.65 -10.11 -0.18
CA VAL A 62 18.55 -10.63 1.18
C VAL A 62 19.48 -11.82 1.42
N ALA A 63 19.68 -12.68 0.41
CA ALA A 63 20.61 -13.79 0.51
C ALA A 63 22.06 -13.31 0.66
N ALA A 64 22.46 -12.29 -0.09
CA ALA A 64 23.77 -11.66 -0.02
C ALA A 64 23.97 -10.92 1.31
N ASP A 65 23.00 -10.14 1.75
CA ASP A 65 23.04 -9.34 2.98
C ASP A 65 23.13 -10.23 4.24
N LEU A 66 22.36 -11.33 4.29
CA LEU A 66 22.35 -12.26 5.41
C LEU A 66 23.39 -13.37 5.31
N GLY A 67 24.11 -13.51 4.18
CA GLY A 67 25.06 -14.60 3.96
C GLY A 67 24.43 -16.00 4.00
N ILE A 68 23.18 -16.16 3.56
CA ILE A 68 22.43 -17.42 3.55
C ILE A 68 21.99 -17.80 2.13
N SER A 69 21.58 -19.06 1.95
CA SER A 69 21.14 -19.52 0.63
C SER A 69 19.82 -18.87 0.20
N GLU A 70 19.66 -18.59 -1.09
CA GLU A 70 18.39 -18.12 -1.66
C GLU A 70 17.21 -19.06 -1.35
N SER A 71 17.46 -20.36 -1.23
CA SER A 71 16.42 -21.33 -0.87
C SER A 71 15.89 -21.10 0.55
N THR A 72 16.77 -20.71 1.48
CA THR A 72 16.39 -20.32 2.85
C THR A 72 15.57 -19.05 2.82
N VAL A 73 16.01 -18.02 2.09
CA VAL A 73 15.29 -16.74 1.93
C VAL A 73 13.90 -16.97 1.34
N ARG A 74 13.79 -17.79 0.28
CA ARG A 74 12.49 -18.13 -0.33
C ARG A 74 11.53 -18.80 0.65
N ARG A 75 12.05 -19.67 1.51
CA ARG A 75 11.27 -20.34 2.56
C ARG A 75 10.81 -19.31 3.62
N ASP A 76 11.72 -18.47 4.08
CA ASP A 76 11.39 -17.40 5.03
C ASP A 76 10.32 -16.47 4.43
N PHE A 77 10.42 -16.07 3.17
CA PHE A 77 9.42 -15.24 2.49
C PHE A 77 8.05 -15.91 2.38
N VAL A 78 7.99 -17.22 2.13
CA VAL A 78 6.73 -17.98 2.14
C VAL A 78 6.07 -17.94 3.51
N GLU A 79 6.86 -18.10 4.55
CA GLU A 79 6.34 -18.12 5.91
C GLU A 79 5.97 -16.71 6.41
N MET A 80 6.74 -15.67 6.04
CA MET A 80 6.39 -14.27 6.31
C MET A 80 5.08 -13.87 5.62
N GLU A 81 4.85 -14.34 4.39
CA GLU A 81 3.58 -14.12 3.68
C GLU A 81 2.42 -14.84 4.38
N ARG A 82 2.60 -16.09 4.82
CA ARG A 82 1.60 -16.83 5.62
C ARG A 82 1.29 -16.14 6.95
N ALA A 83 2.31 -15.55 7.57
CA ALA A 83 2.15 -14.75 8.78
C ALA A 83 1.62 -13.33 8.52
N GLN A 84 1.33 -12.99 7.26
CA GLN A 84 0.86 -11.66 6.82
C GLN A 84 1.82 -10.51 7.18
N LEU A 85 3.09 -10.79 7.36
CA LEU A 85 4.14 -9.81 7.67
C LEU A 85 4.68 -9.10 6.42
N ALA A 86 4.59 -9.76 5.27
CA ALA A 86 5.05 -9.23 3.99
C ALA A 86 4.36 -9.96 2.84
N ARG A 87 4.38 -9.40 1.63
CA ARG A 87 3.77 -10.00 0.42
C ARG A 87 4.83 -10.41 -0.57
N ARG A 88 4.76 -11.63 -1.08
CA ARG A 88 5.68 -12.12 -2.10
C ARG A 88 5.38 -11.54 -3.48
N THR A 89 6.44 -11.33 -4.23
CA THR A 89 6.42 -10.98 -5.66
C THR A 89 7.19 -12.04 -6.46
N HIS A 90 7.23 -11.89 -7.81
CA HIS A 90 7.92 -12.83 -8.70
C HIS A 90 9.46 -12.78 -8.57
N GLY A 91 10.04 -12.71 -7.44
CA GLY A 91 11.50 -12.73 -7.21
C GLY A 91 11.91 -12.08 -5.93
N GLY A 92 10.95 -11.72 -5.07
CA GLY A 92 11.24 -11.03 -3.83
C GLY A 92 10.06 -10.94 -2.89
N ILE A 93 10.13 -9.98 -2.00
CA ILE A 93 9.12 -9.68 -1.00
C ILE A 93 8.95 -8.16 -0.90
N VAL A 94 7.76 -7.74 -0.54
CA VAL A 94 7.40 -6.32 -0.35
C VAL A 94 6.74 -6.15 1.00
N ALA A 95 6.93 -4.98 1.61
CA ALA A 95 6.27 -4.64 2.86
C ALA A 95 4.75 -4.79 2.72
N VAL A 96 4.10 -5.37 3.72
CA VAL A 96 2.67 -5.18 3.93
C VAL A 96 2.49 -3.78 4.51
N ASP A 97 2.81 -2.80 3.70
CA ASP A 97 2.30 -1.47 3.88
C ASP A 97 0.87 -1.50 3.33
N VAL A 98 -0.08 -1.16 4.16
CA VAL A 98 -1.49 -1.05 3.79
C VAL A 98 -1.64 -0.15 2.55
N ALA A 99 -0.82 0.91 2.44
CA ALA A 99 -0.74 1.74 1.26
C ALA A 99 -0.16 1.00 0.03
N TYR A 100 0.74 0.02 0.23
CA TYR A 100 1.33 -0.75 -0.86
C TYR A 100 0.36 -1.80 -1.42
N SER A 101 -0.47 -2.42 -0.58
CA SER A 101 -1.55 -3.32 -1.06
C SER A 101 -2.51 -2.60 -2.00
N LEU A 102 -2.77 -1.32 -1.75
CA LEU A 102 -3.53 -0.46 -2.66
C LEU A 102 -2.72 -0.03 -3.91
N ALA A 103 -1.39 0.05 -3.82
CA ALA A 103 -0.52 0.41 -4.95
C ALA A 103 -0.22 -0.76 -5.90
N ALA A 104 -0.28 -1.99 -5.41
CA ALA A 104 0.08 -3.19 -6.16
C ALA A 104 -1.02 -3.68 -7.11
N SER A 105 -1.84 -2.80 -7.68
CA SER A 105 -2.62 -3.14 -8.86
C SER A 105 -1.65 -3.48 -10.01
N PRO A 106 -1.86 -4.58 -10.75
CA PRO A 106 -0.99 -4.98 -11.86
C PRO A 106 -0.83 -3.93 -12.97
N ARG A 107 -1.61 -2.85 -12.93
CA ARG A 107 -1.61 -1.74 -13.88
C ARG A 107 -0.99 -0.46 -13.33
N SER A 108 -0.45 -0.45 -12.11
CA SER A 108 0.17 0.76 -11.53
C SER A 108 1.57 0.93 -12.10
N THR A 109 1.80 2.01 -12.82
CA THR A 109 3.13 2.45 -13.30
C THR A 109 3.78 3.41 -12.29
N ASP A 110 5.08 3.69 -12.43
CA ASP A 110 5.75 4.72 -11.62
C ASP A 110 5.13 6.10 -11.85
N GLN A 111 4.66 6.37 -13.08
CA GLN A 111 3.96 7.60 -13.45
C GLN A 111 2.65 7.75 -12.65
N ASP A 112 1.86 6.68 -12.50
CA ASP A 112 0.62 6.73 -11.70
C ASP A 112 0.88 7.10 -10.24
N GLY A 113 2.05 6.75 -9.71
CA GLY A 113 2.51 7.16 -8.39
C GLY A 113 2.74 8.66 -8.30
N ALA A 114 3.49 9.20 -9.26
CA ALA A 114 3.81 10.62 -9.35
C ALA A 114 2.56 11.49 -9.54
N ASP A 115 1.64 11.04 -10.40
CA ASP A 115 0.39 11.75 -10.66
C ASP A 115 -0.51 11.80 -9.43
N ARG A 116 -0.62 10.71 -8.69
CA ARG A 116 -1.35 10.69 -7.41
C ARG A 116 -0.74 11.64 -6.37
N GLU A 117 0.59 11.73 -6.32
CA GLU A 117 1.25 12.66 -5.40
C GLU A 117 1.01 14.14 -5.80
N ARG A 118 0.95 14.46 -7.10
CA ARG A 118 0.56 15.79 -7.58
C ARG A 118 -0.87 16.14 -7.17
N VAL A 119 -1.82 15.21 -7.40
CA VAL A 119 -3.20 15.36 -6.95
C VAL A 119 -3.27 15.56 -5.43
N ALA A 120 -2.56 14.73 -4.66
CA ALA A 120 -2.57 14.81 -3.21
C ALA A 120 -2.00 16.14 -2.69
N ALA A 121 -0.91 16.63 -3.31
CA ALA A 121 -0.31 17.90 -2.94
C ALA A 121 -1.27 19.07 -3.19
N ALA A 122 -1.93 19.13 -4.35
CA ALA A 122 -2.90 20.17 -4.67
C ALA A 122 -4.15 20.08 -3.80
N ALA A 123 -4.70 18.88 -3.62
CA ALA A 123 -5.88 18.67 -2.78
C ALA A 123 -5.63 19.08 -1.32
N ALA A 124 -4.44 18.81 -0.80
CA ALA A 124 -4.09 19.18 0.57
C ALA A 124 -4.11 20.71 0.79
N THR A 125 -3.83 21.52 -0.22
CA THR A 125 -3.87 22.99 -0.10
C THR A 125 -5.29 23.56 0.11
N LEU A 126 -6.31 22.78 -0.22
CA LEU A 126 -7.71 23.21 -0.09
C LEU A 126 -8.21 23.20 1.36
N VAL A 127 -7.51 22.50 2.26
CA VAL A 127 -7.88 22.36 3.68
C VAL A 127 -7.36 23.56 4.48
N THR A 128 -8.21 24.06 5.37
CA THR A 128 -7.86 25.11 6.33
C THR A 128 -7.96 24.61 7.78
N PRO A 129 -7.22 25.22 8.72
CA PRO A 129 -7.29 24.83 10.13
C PRO A 129 -8.71 24.85 10.70
N GLY A 130 -9.01 23.90 11.58
CA GLY A 130 -10.30 23.79 12.27
C GLY A 130 -11.39 23.06 11.48
N GLN A 131 -11.15 22.71 10.23
CA GLN A 131 -12.16 22.01 9.41
C GLN A 131 -12.37 20.55 9.84
N ILE A 132 -13.57 20.06 9.51
CA ILE A 132 -13.95 18.65 9.58
C ILE A 132 -13.97 18.12 8.14
N ILE A 133 -13.02 17.24 7.83
CA ILE A 133 -12.91 16.65 6.49
C ILE A 133 -13.34 15.19 6.49
N GLY A 134 -14.01 14.77 5.42
CA GLY A 134 -14.30 13.37 5.12
C GLY A 134 -13.35 12.81 4.07
N VAL A 135 -13.00 11.53 4.19
CA VAL A 135 -12.14 10.84 3.22
C VAL A 135 -12.64 9.41 3.03
N ASN A 136 -12.98 9.02 1.79
CA ASN A 136 -13.22 7.61 1.46
C ASN A 136 -11.90 6.84 1.27
N GLY A 137 -11.96 5.54 1.04
CA GLY A 137 -10.78 4.74 0.75
C GLY A 137 -10.20 5.00 -0.65
N GLY A 138 -9.01 4.45 -0.88
CA GLY A 138 -8.32 4.52 -2.16
C GLY A 138 -6.93 5.13 -2.09
N ARG A 139 -6.17 4.95 -3.16
CA ARG A 139 -4.76 5.37 -3.22
C ARG A 139 -4.58 6.89 -3.19
N SER A 140 -5.35 7.60 -4.01
CA SER A 140 -5.27 9.07 -4.08
C SER A 140 -5.71 9.73 -2.78
N THR A 141 -6.76 9.20 -2.15
CA THR A 141 -7.27 9.70 -0.86
C THR A 141 -6.31 9.40 0.29
N THR A 142 -5.64 8.24 0.27
CA THR A 142 -4.59 7.93 1.26
C THR A 142 -3.40 8.89 1.13
N SER A 143 -2.89 9.12 -0.10
CA SER A 143 -1.83 10.12 -0.32
C SER A 143 -2.28 11.52 0.09
N THR A 144 -3.52 11.90 -0.19
CA THR A 144 -4.08 13.19 0.21
C THR A 144 -4.15 13.32 1.73
N ALA A 145 -4.66 12.31 2.44
CA ALA A 145 -4.71 12.32 3.90
C ALA A 145 -3.31 12.46 4.52
N ARG A 146 -2.31 11.72 4.02
CA ARG A 146 -0.90 11.87 4.45
C ARG A 146 -0.37 13.28 4.28
N ARG A 147 -0.61 13.88 3.12
CA ARG A 147 -0.18 15.25 2.83
C ARG A 147 -0.85 16.27 3.73
N ILE A 148 -2.15 16.11 3.99
CA ILE A 148 -2.91 16.99 4.88
C ILE A 148 -2.34 16.92 6.30
N VAL A 149 -2.23 15.72 6.89
CA VAL A 149 -1.81 15.57 8.29
C VAL A 149 -0.31 15.84 8.52
N ALA A 150 0.47 16.00 7.46
CA ALA A 150 1.86 16.42 7.52
C ALA A 150 2.05 17.94 7.50
N ARG A 151 0.99 18.72 7.37
CA ARG A 151 1.04 20.18 7.30
C ARG A 151 1.18 20.80 8.70
N PRO A 152 2.25 21.58 8.98
CA PRO A 152 2.46 22.19 10.30
C PRO A 152 1.41 23.24 10.69
N ASP A 153 0.79 23.91 9.69
CA ASP A 153 -0.24 24.92 9.95
C ASP A 153 -1.56 24.34 10.45
N LEU A 154 -1.74 23.01 10.37
CA LEU A 154 -2.87 22.25 10.91
C LEU A 154 -2.59 21.66 12.30
N ASP A 155 -1.51 22.08 12.95
CA ASP A 155 -1.19 21.63 14.31
C ASP A 155 -2.18 22.17 15.34
N SER A 156 -2.32 21.42 16.46
CA SER A 156 -3.22 21.79 17.56
C SER A 156 -2.82 23.14 18.16
N LYS A 157 -3.82 23.96 18.46
CA LYS A 157 -3.63 25.21 19.19
C LYS A 157 -4.49 25.19 20.45
N ASP A 158 -3.91 25.55 21.57
CA ASP A 158 -4.60 25.65 22.87
C ASP A 158 -5.37 24.38 23.27
N GLY A 159 -4.84 23.19 22.91
CA GLY A 159 -5.47 21.91 23.19
C GLY A 159 -6.65 21.54 22.28
N VAL A 160 -6.95 22.37 21.27
CA VAL A 160 -7.96 22.08 20.26
C VAL A 160 -7.29 21.43 19.05
N PRO A 161 -7.79 20.29 18.54
CA PRO A 161 -7.28 19.68 17.34
C PRO A 161 -7.33 20.67 16.15
N GLY A 162 -6.23 20.79 15.43
CA GLY A 162 -6.15 21.63 14.24
C GLY A 162 -6.97 21.12 13.05
N LEU A 163 -7.40 19.85 13.11
CA LEU A 163 -8.21 19.20 12.09
C LEU A 163 -9.01 18.04 12.68
N THR A 164 -10.21 17.80 12.15
CA THR A 164 -10.95 16.55 12.36
C THR A 164 -11.04 15.80 11.04
N VAL A 165 -10.65 14.51 11.04
CA VAL A 165 -10.73 13.63 9.88
C VAL A 165 -11.76 12.54 10.15
N VAL A 166 -12.81 12.48 9.35
CA VAL A 166 -13.81 11.41 9.31
C VAL A 166 -13.44 10.49 8.15
N CYS A 167 -13.02 9.26 8.44
CA CYS A 167 -12.54 8.35 7.42
C CYS A 167 -13.34 7.05 7.36
N ALA A 168 -13.57 6.58 6.14
CA ALA A 168 -14.22 5.31 5.85
C ALA A 168 -13.23 4.16 5.60
N ALA A 169 -11.92 4.36 5.84
CA ALA A 169 -10.92 3.34 5.56
C ALA A 169 -9.89 3.20 6.70
N LEU A 170 -9.57 1.95 7.07
CA LEU A 170 -8.68 1.63 8.20
C LEU A 170 -7.25 2.12 7.98
N ASN A 171 -6.74 2.07 6.75
CA ASN A 171 -5.40 2.56 6.44
C ASN A 171 -5.28 4.08 6.64
N ILE A 172 -6.32 4.84 6.27
CA ILE A 172 -6.36 6.28 6.50
C ILE A 172 -6.49 6.58 8.00
N ALA A 173 -7.29 5.79 8.72
CA ALA A 173 -7.41 5.90 10.16
C ALA A 173 -6.07 5.75 10.87
N LEU A 174 -5.25 4.76 10.46
CA LEU A 174 -3.91 4.55 11.01
C LEU A 174 -2.96 5.73 10.73
N GLU A 175 -3.00 6.29 9.54
CA GLU A 175 -2.17 7.45 9.17
C GLU A 175 -2.52 8.71 9.99
N THR A 176 -3.81 8.88 10.29
CA THR A 176 -4.31 10.09 10.94
C THR A 176 -4.30 10.01 12.46
N VAL A 177 -4.61 8.85 13.07
CA VAL A 177 -4.68 8.68 14.52
C VAL A 177 -3.31 8.82 15.22
N LEU A 178 -2.22 8.57 14.48
CA LEU A 178 -0.85 8.75 14.98
C LEU A 178 -0.42 10.23 15.04
N ARG A 179 -1.28 11.17 14.62
CA ARG A 179 -1.02 12.60 14.67
C ARG A 179 -1.78 13.25 15.81
N PRO A 180 -1.10 13.70 16.89
CA PRO A 180 -1.77 14.27 18.07
C PRO A 180 -2.59 15.52 17.77
N SER A 181 -2.25 16.25 16.70
CA SER A 181 -2.96 17.43 16.23
C SER A 181 -4.24 17.15 15.49
N VAL A 182 -4.53 15.87 15.17
CA VAL A 182 -5.69 15.45 14.37
C VAL A 182 -6.66 14.64 15.22
N ARG A 183 -7.91 15.07 15.25
CA ARG A 183 -9.00 14.24 15.77
C ARG A 183 -9.46 13.27 14.68
N THR A 184 -9.24 11.99 14.86
CA THR A 184 -9.67 10.96 13.92
C THR A 184 -10.98 10.34 14.35
N VAL A 185 -11.97 10.35 13.44
CA VAL A 185 -13.25 9.64 13.56
C VAL A 185 -13.28 8.55 12.51
N VAL A 186 -13.37 7.31 12.93
CA VAL A 186 -13.44 6.16 12.02
C VAL A 186 -14.89 5.70 11.93
N LEU A 187 -15.42 5.59 10.72
CA LEU A 187 -16.73 4.99 10.50
C LEU A 187 -16.68 3.51 10.92
N GLY A 188 -17.73 3.03 11.55
CA GLY A 188 -17.86 1.60 11.86
C GLY A 188 -18.17 0.78 10.61
N GLY A 189 -18.31 -0.53 10.73
CA GLY A 189 -18.77 -1.37 9.62
C GLY A 189 -17.96 -2.62 9.39
N VAL A 190 -18.20 -3.26 8.25
CA VAL A 190 -17.44 -4.41 7.75
C VAL A 190 -16.26 -3.88 6.94
N ALA A 191 -15.06 -4.35 7.27
CA ALA A 191 -13.86 -3.96 6.54
C ALA A 191 -13.69 -4.79 5.28
N GLU A 192 -13.56 -4.13 4.13
CA GLU A 192 -13.28 -4.77 2.85
C GLU A 192 -11.79 -5.12 2.73
N PRO A 193 -11.43 -6.37 2.38
CA PRO A 193 -10.04 -6.85 2.46
C PRO A 193 -9.04 -6.12 1.57
N TYR A 194 -9.47 -5.54 0.46
CA TYR A 194 -8.56 -4.95 -0.54
C TYR A 194 -8.53 -3.42 -0.53
N SER A 195 -9.65 -2.81 -0.20
CA SER A 195 -9.76 -1.34 -0.12
C SER A 195 -9.55 -0.83 1.30
N PHE A 196 -9.68 -1.71 2.30
CA PHE A 196 -9.74 -1.37 3.73
C PHE A 196 -10.90 -0.44 4.08
N GLU A 197 -11.84 -0.24 3.16
CA GLU A 197 -13.03 0.56 3.42
C GLU A 197 -13.98 -0.16 4.36
N LEU A 198 -14.59 0.63 5.21
CA LEU A 198 -15.62 0.21 6.15
C LEU A 198 -16.98 0.41 5.50
N THR A 199 -17.75 -0.67 5.36
CA THR A 199 -19.00 -0.68 4.62
C THR A 199 -20.17 -1.15 5.48
N GLY A 200 -21.38 -1.04 4.93
CA GLY A 200 -22.61 -1.54 5.52
C GLY A 200 -23.33 -0.57 6.44
N PRO A 201 -24.43 -1.03 7.08
CA PRO A 201 -25.35 -0.17 7.85
C PRO A 201 -24.70 0.56 9.02
N LEU A 202 -23.67 -0.03 9.65
CA LEU A 202 -22.96 0.62 10.75
C LEU A 202 -22.18 1.84 10.27
N ALA A 203 -21.52 1.74 9.09
CA ALA A 203 -20.81 2.86 8.50
C ALA A 203 -21.75 4.03 8.17
N THR A 204 -22.85 3.74 7.49
CA THR A 204 -23.85 4.76 7.14
C THR A 204 -24.56 5.34 8.38
N ALA A 205 -24.83 4.54 9.40
CA ALA A 205 -25.43 5.01 10.64
C ALA A 205 -24.53 5.99 11.39
N THR A 206 -23.22 5.77 11.41
CA THR A 206 -22.25 6.68 12.05
C THR A 206 -22.29 8.07 11.41
N MET A 207 -22.59 8.18 10.11
CA MET A 207 -22.64 9.45 9.41
C MET A 207 -23.88 10.32 9.72
N ARG A 208 -24.96 9.76 10.28
CA ARG A 208 -26.23 10.49 10.45
C ARG A 208 -26.10 11.80 11.20
N ASP A 209 -25.23 11.81 12.21
CA ASP A 209 -25.08 12.95 13.12
C ASP A 209 -23.75 13.70 12.89
N LEU A 210 -23.05 13.40 11.79
CA LEU A 210 -21.78 14.02 11.43
C LEU A 210 -21.95 14.91 10.20
N TRP A 211 -21.33 16.09 10.25
CA TRP A 211 -21.29 17.03 9.14
C TRP A 211 -19.84 17.31 8.75
N LEU A 212 -19.59 17.42 7.45
CA LEU A 212 -18.27 17.63 6.88
C LEU A 212 -18.20 19.01 6.22
N ASP A 213 -17.16 19.76 6.51
CA ASP A 213 -16.86 20.98 5.75
C ASP A 213 -16.40 20.65 4.34
N MET A 214 -15.67 19.53 4.20
CA MET A 214 -15.13 19.07 2.91
C MET A 214 -15.07 17.55 2.87
N MET A 215 -15.41 16.96 1.72
CA MET A 215 -15.27 15.52 1.45
C MET A 215 -14.33 15.30 0.28
N PHE A 216 -13.25 14.55 0.49
CA PHE A 216 -12.37 14.10 -0.57
C PHE A 216 -12.82 12.73 -1.08
N VAL A 217 -13.06 12.63 -2.37
CA VAL A 217 -13.61 11.44 -3.02
C VAL A 217 -12.62 10.88 -4.03
N GLY A 218 -12.02 9.74 -3.70
CA GLY A 218 -11.29 8.92 -4.67
C GLY A 218 -12.25 8.12 -5.54
N THR A 219 -11.82 7.80 -6.74
CA THR A 219 -12.63 7.07 -7.72
C THR A 219 -11.81 6.04 -8.50
N VAL A 220 -12.45 5.01 -9.00
CA VAL A 220 -11.88 4.03 -9.94
C VAL A 220 -12.08 4.49 -11.38
N GLY A 221 -13.22 5.10 -11.68
CA GLY A 221 -13.53 5.66 -12.99
C GLY A 221 -14.22 7.01 -12.89
N LEU A 222 -13.95 7.88 -13.85
CA LEU A 222 -14.56 9.21 -14.02
C LEU A 222 -15.09 9.32 -15.46
N ASP A 223 -16.39 9.39 -15.60
CA ASP A 223 -17.07 9.51 -16.87
C ASP A 223 -18.05 10.68 -16.85
N VAL A 224 -18.17 11.39 -17.96
CA VAL A 224 -19.00 12.60 -18.05
C VAL A 224 -20.47 12.31 -17.71
N HIS A 225 -21.00 11.17 -18.15
CA HIS A 225 -22.39 10.80 -17.94
C HIS A 225 -22.61 9.98 -16.66
N ALA A 226 -21.71 9.04 -16.35
CA ALA A 226 -21.82 8.18 -15.18
C ALA A 226 -21.29 8.83 -13.89
N GLY A 227 -20.52 9.92 -14.01
CA GLY A 227 -19.87 10.55 -12.87
C GLY A 227 -18.70 9.73 -12.30
N LEU A 228 -18.51 9.81 -10.99
CA LEU A 228 -17.51 9.03 -10.26
C LEU A 228 -18.05 7.63 -9.99
N THR A 229 -17.21 6.62 -10.22
CA THR A 229 -17.59 5.21 -10.08
C THR A 229 -16.52 4.40 -9.33
N CYS A 230 -16.93 3.31 -8.66
CA CYS A 230 -16.04 2.36 -7.97
C CYS A 230 -16.45 0.90 -8.22
N ASN A 231 -15.66 -0.05 -7.72
CA ASN A 231 -15.87 -1.47 -7.97
C ASN A 231 -16.81 -2.17 -6.96
N SER A 232 -17.30 -1.45 -5.95
CA SER A 232 -18.15 -1.98 -4.88
C SER A 232 -19.35 -1.07 -4.66
N ASP A 233 -20.55 -1.65 -4.71
CA ASP A 233 -21.80 -0.96 -4.41
C ASP A 233 -21.92 -0.61 -2.91
N ALA A 234 -21.33 -1.43 -2.03
CA ALA A 234 -21.26 -1.19 -0.61
C ALA A 234 -20.38 0.05 -0.29
N GLU A 235 -19.19 0.14 -0.90
CA GLU A 235 -18.30 1.32 -0.79
C GLU A 235 -18.98 2.57 -1.36
N ALA A 236 -19.59 2.46 -2.55
CA ALA A 236 -20.33 3.55 -3.16
C ALA A 236 -21.45 4.05 -2.25
N GLY A 237 -22.15 3.14 -1.55
CA GLY A 237 -23.22 3.47 -0.62
C GLY A 237 -22.75 4.34 0.55
N VAL A 238 -21.63 3.98 1.18
CA VAL A 238 -21.03 4.76 2.27
C VAL A 238 -20.53 6.11 1.76
N THR A 239 -19.81 6.11 0.63
CA THR A 239 -19.28 7.35 0.04
C THR A 239 -20.41 8.32 -0.35
N ARG A 240 -21.52 7.83 -0.92
CA ARG A 240 -22.72 8.65 -1.19
C ARG A 240 -23.29 9.28 0.08
N THR A 241 -23.34 8.51 1.18
CA THR A 241 -23.80 9.04 2.46
C THR A 241 -22.89 10.15 2.95
N MET A 242 -21.57 9.96 2.89
CA MET A 242 -20.58 10.99 3.27
C MET A 242 -20.71 12.27 2.42
N ILE A 243 -20.90 12.11 1.10
CA ILE A 243 -21.14 13.23 0.18
C ILE A 243 -22.38 14.02 0.56
N GLY A 244 -23.48 13.32 0.90
CA GLY A 244 -24.75 13.96 1.32
C GLY A 244 -24.63 14.77 2.61
N HIS A 245 -23.59 14.54 3.42
CA HIS A 245 -23.30 15.27 4.65
C HIS A 245 -22.14 16.28 4.52
N ALA A 246 -21.67 16.54 3.30
CA ALA A 246 -20.56 17.43 3.04
C ALA A 246 -21.01 18.76 2.41
N ARG A 247 -20.43 19.86 2.89
CA ARG A 247 -20.65 21.19 2.28
C ARG A 247 -19.90 21.35 0.97
N ARG A 248 -18.71 20.77 0.86
CA ARG A 248 -17.83 20.83 -0.30
C ARG A 248 -17.36 19.43 -0.66
N VAL A 249 -17.47 19.06 -1.93
CA VAL A 249 -17.07 17.73 -2.43
C VAL A 249 -15.94 17.89 -3.43
N VAL A 250 -14.80 17.30 -3.15
CA VAL A 250 -13.57 17.37 -3.95
C VAL A 250 -13.28 16.00 -4.57
N GLY A 251 -13.50 15.85 -5.86
CA GLY A 251 -13.12 14.67 -6.61
C GLY A 251 -11.60 14.60 -6.84
N LEU A 252 -11.02 13.42 -6.68
CA LEU A 252 -9.60 13.17 -6.90
C LEU A 252 -9.43 12.16 -8.02
N ALA A 253 -8.80 12.55 -9.12
CA ALA A 253 -8.60 11.68 -10.27
C ALA A 253 -7.19 11.81 -10.88
N THR A 254 -6.82 10.83 -11.68
CA THR A 254 -5.68 10.85 -12.61
C THR A 254 -6.25 10.60 -14.02
N ALA A 255 -5.58 11.05 -15.06
CA ALA A 255 -6.10 11.02 -16.43
C ALA A 255 -6.47 9.61 -16.92
N ASP A 256 -5.80 8.58 -16.41
CA ASP A 256 -6.10 7.17 -16.72
C ASP A 256 -7.49 6.72 -16.29
N LYS A 257 -8.16 7.48 -15.42
CA LYS A 257 -9.53 7.18 -14.95
C LYS A 257 -10.62 7.82 -15.79
N VAL A 258 -10.26 8.81 -16.61
CA VAL A 258 -11.22 9.54 -17.44
C VAL A 258 -11.72 8.65 -18.57
N GLY A 259 -13.04 8.65 -18.80
CA GLY A 259 -13.72 7.80 -19.77
C GLY A 259 -13.93 6.35 -19.28
N HIS A 260 -13.51 6.00 -18.05
CA HIS A 260 -13.74 4.68 -17.47
C HIS A 260 -14.97 4.67 -16.57
N ARG A 261 -15.72 3.57 -16.64
CA ARG A 261 -16.86 3.27 -15.75
C ARG A 261 -16.57 1.99 -14.99
N ALA A 262 -16.73 2.04 -13.68
CA ALA A 262 -16.68 0.88 -12.80
C ALA A 262 -18.12 0.41 -12.47
N LEU A 263 -18.23 -0.65 -11.67
CA LEU A 263 -19.49 -1.34 -11.36
C LEU A 263 -20.56 -0.41 -10.77
N ALA A 264 -20.19 0.41 -9.80
CA ALA A 264 -21.14 1.19 -8.99
C ALA A 264 -20.88 2.69 -9.09
N GLY A 265 -21.95 3.47 -9.32
CA GLY A 265 -21.91 4.92 -9.31
C GLY A 265 -21.74 5.46 -7.90
N ILE A 266 -20.83 6.41 -7.72
CA ILE A 266 -20.67 7.16 -6.47
C ILE A 266 -21.55 8.40 -6.50
N CYS A 267 -21.29 9.31 -7.43
CA CYS A 267 -22.06 10.53 -7.62
C CYS A 267 -21.90 11.07 -9.05
N PRO A 268 -22.87 11.85 -9.58
CA PRO A 268 -22.68 12.56 -10.83
C PRO A 268 -21.57 13.62 -10.71
N VAL A 269 -20.99 14.04 -11.83
CA VAL A 269 -19.95 15.10 -11.84
C VAL A 269 -20.48 16.37 -11.22
N SER A 270 -21.73 16.72 -11.45
CA SER A 270 -22.41 17.92 -10.90
C SER A 270 -22.55 17.95 -9.37
N ALA A 271 -22.33 16.81 -8.69
CA ALA A 271 -22.29 16.77 -7.22
C ALA A 271 -20.96 17.25 -6.66
N LEU A 272 -19.93 17.40 -7.49
CA LEU A 272 -18.64 17.94 -7.09
C LEU A 272 -18.69 19.47 -7.00
N THR A 273 -17.93 20.02 -6.08
CA THR A 273 -17.58 21.46 -6.08
C THR A 273 -16.24 21.70 -6.75
N ASP A 274 -15.36 20.72 -6.65
CA ASP A 274 -14.00 20.76 -7.19
C ASP A 274 -13.60 19.39 -7.76
N LEU A 275 -12.80 19.40 -8.82
CA LEU A 275 -12.10 18.23 -9.34
C LEU A 275 -10.61 18.54 -9.39
N VAL A 276 -9.80 17.76 -8.66
CA VAL A 276 -8.34 17.80 -8.74
C VAL A 276 -7.89 16.62 -9.60
N ILE A 277 -7.23 16.92 -10.71
CA ILE A 277 -6.82 15.90 -11.68
C ILE A 277 -5.39 16.11 -12.16
N ALA A 278 -4.62 15.03 -12.21
CA ALA A 278 -3.30 15.02 -12.82
C ALA A 278 -3.34 14.40 -14.21
N GLY A 279 -2.68 15.09 -15.15
CA GLY A 279 -2.60 14.70 -16.56
C GLY A 279 -3.66 15.35 -17.44
N PRO A 280 -3.71 15.00 -18.73
CA PRO A 280 -4.55 15.67 -19.70
C PRO A 280 -6.05 15.46 -19.43
N VAL A 281 -6.81 16.55 -19.51
CA VAL A 281 -8.26 16.56 -19.35
C VAL A 281 -8.91 16.69 -20.73
N PRO A 282 -9.71 15.71 -21.17
CA PRO A 282 -10.43 15.80 -22.42
C PRO A 282 -11.38 17.00 -22.48
N GLU A 283 -11.55 17.59 -23.67
CA GLU A 283 -12.38 18.78 -23.85
C GLU A 283 -13.84 18.55 -23.47
N GLU A 284 -14.38 17.37 -23.71
CA GLU A 284 -15.73 16.99 -23.31
C GLU A 284 -15.92 17.10 -21.78
N LEU A 285 -14.96 16.58 -21.00
CA LEU A 285 -15.01 16.67 -19.54
C LEU A 285 -14.86 18.13 -19.10
N ARG A 286 -13.97 18.90 -19.73
CA ARG A 286 -13.75 20.32 -19.41
C ARG A 286 -15.02 21.13 -19.64
N ALA A 287 -15.68 20.96 -20.77
CA ALA A 287 -16.94 21.62 -21.09
C ALA A 287 -18.02 21.28 -20.06
N HIS A 288 -18.15 19.98 -19.72
CA HIS A 288 -19.13 19.54 -18.72
C HIS A 288 -18.87 20.10 -17.31
N LEU A 289 -17.62 20.21 -16.91
CA LEU A 289 -17.26 20.84 -15.62
C LEU A 289 -17.63 22.32 -15.59
N GLN A 290 -17.47 23.05 -16.70
CA GLN A 290 -17.88 24.45 -16.82
C GLN A 290 -19.40 24.60 -16.75
N GLU A 291 -20.14 23.75 -17.46
CA GLU A 291 -21.62 23.74 -17.44
C GLU A 291 -22.17 23.48 -16.02
N THR A 292 -21.52 22.57 -15.30
CA THR A 292 -21.92 22.18 -13.93
C THR A 292 -21.30 23.06 -12.84
N SER A 293 -20.53 24.10 -13.20
CA SER A 293 -19.83 25.01 -12.29
C SER A 293 -18.87 24.32 -11.32
N VAL A 294 -18.32 23.19 -11.70
CA VAL A 294 -17.29 22.46 -10.94
C VAL A 294 -15.93 23.08 -11.19
N ARG A 295 -15.21 23.46 -10.15
CA ARG A 295 -13.87 24.02 -10.29
C ARG A 295 -12.84 22.96 -10.63
N LEU A 296 -12.17 23.11 -11.75
CA LEU A 296 -11.12 22.23 -12.22
C LEU A 296 -9.74 22.71 -11.70
N HIS A 297 -9.02 21.81 -11.05
CA HIS A 297 -7.62 22.00 -10.64
C HIS A 297 -6.75 20.99 -11.41
N GLU A 298 -6.14 21.43 -12.50
CA GLU A 298 -5.18 20.61 -13.26
C GLU A 298 -3.77 20.70 -12.65
N VAL A 299 -3.14 19.55 -12.44
CA VAL A 299 -1.83 19.45 -11.78
C VAL A 299 -0.90 18.47 -12.49
#